data_5fb219326d318557c5ab7fe63fe51d83
#
_entry.id   5fb219326d318557c5ab7fe63fe51d83
#
_cell.length_a   1.000
_cell.length_b   1.000
_cell.length_c   1.000
_cell.angle_alpha   90.00
_cell.angle_beta   90.00
_cell.angle_gamma   90.00
#
_symmetry.space_group_name_H-M   'P 1'
#
loop_
_entity.id
_entity.type
_entity.pdbx_description
1 polymer ?
#
loop_
_entity_poly.entity_id
_entity_poly.type
_entity_poly.pdbx_seq_one_letter_code
_entity_poly.pdbx_strand_id
1 'polypeptide(L)'
;MSASTISRRAVIAVLGTAGAGAILSAAACGHGSSGRAPTAADSATGVASPTPPASNAPDVVDPADLPSYDYEGRDLAVISQGEAMAGRLYVPAIADPVPLIICSHGLVGSIHDLDSVAQTLAGLGLASYCFAFRNGGPEAGDTTRMSVMTEVADLEAVVAAARSAADGWEAVDPRRIVLQGVSQGGTVSTITAARHPEEIAGLALWYPAFSITEDLHHVFTSLDEVPQSVTLGGYSLGRIYAEDMWDYDVYADMGRYPSPVLIVHGTADATAPISYSERAVRTFPDAELVTIDGAGHGFSGQAWDRAMGGTTAYLQRIGMLDD
;
A
#
# COMPACT_ATOMS: atom_id res chain seq x y z
N MET A 1 -23.84 6.43 -32.68
CA MET A 1 -23.13 5.59 -31.69
C MET A 1 -23.25 6.32 -30.36
N SER A 2 -24.11 5.83 -29.48
CA SER A 2 -24.50 6.53 -28.25
C SER A 2 -23.47 6.24 -27.17
N ALA A 3 -22.78 7.27 -26.69
CA ALA A 3 -21.90 7.17 -25.53
C ALA A 3 -22.78 6.99 -24.29
N SER A 4 -22.73 5.81 -23.69
CA SER A 4 -23.37 5.50 -22.43
C SER A 4 -22.69 6.30 -21.31
N THR A 5 -23.37 7.33 -20.81
CA THR A 5 -22.90 8.14 -19.68
C THR A 5 -23.10 7.33 -18.40
N ILE A 6 -22.07 6.61 -17.98
CA ILE A 6 -22.05 5.95 -16.66
C ILE A 6 -22.10 7.04 -15.59
N SER A 7 -23.00 6.92 -14.63
CA SER A 7 -23.20 7.89 -13.56
C SER A 7 -21.89 8.14 -12.80
N ARG A 8 -21.44 9.40 -12.74
CA ARG A 8 -20.25 9.84 -12.00
C ARG A 8 -20.19 9.36 -10.54
N ARG A 9 -21.33 8.99 -9.95
CA ARG A 9 -21.39 8.50 -8.56
C ARG A 9 -20.93 7.06 -8.38
N ALA A 10 -21.07 6.18 -9.39
CA ALA A 10 -20.65 4.79 -9.31
C ALA A 10 -19.14 4.63 -9.45
N VAL A 11 -18.49 5.47 -10.28
CA VAL A 11 -17.04 5.41 -10.53
C VAL A 11 -16.22 6.01 -9.37
N ILE A 12 -16.77 7.02 -8.66
CA ILE A 12 -16.07 7.69 -7.54
C ILE A 12 -16.04 6.80 -6.28
N ALA A 13 -16.95 5.85 -6.14
CA ALA A 13 -17.00 4.96 -4.98
C ALA A 13 -15.98 3.81 -5.04
N VAL A 14 -15.47 3.48 -6.22
CA VAL A 14 -14.66 2.26 -6.45
C VAL A 14 -13.15 2.52 -6.45
N LEU A 15 -12.71 3.72 -6.82
CA LEU A 15 -11.29 4.02 -6.95
C LEU A 15 -11.04 5.41 -6.34
N GLY A 16 -10.86 5.42 -5.02
CA GLY A 16 -10.81 6.62 -4.19
C GLY A 16 -9.92 7.73 -4.73
N THR A 17 -10.37 8.93 -4.47
CA THR A 17 -9.68 10.18 -4.79
C THR A 17 -8.28 10.21 -4.17
N ALA A 18 -7.25 9.95 -4.96
CA ALA A 18 -5.94 10.53 -4.72
C ALA A 18 -6.12 12.04 -4.95
N GLY A 19 -6.36 12.79 -3.91
CA GLY A 19 -6.73 14.20 -3.99
C GLY A 19 -5.90 15.04 -3.05
N ALA A 20 -5.19 15.97 -3.64
CA ALA A 20 -4.50 17.07 -3.00
C ALA A 20 -5.30 17.68 -1.83
N GLY A 21 -4.64 17.83 -0.68
CA GLY A 21 -5.17 18.57 0.46
C GLY A 21 -5.45 20.03 0.10
N ALA A 22 -6.71 20.41 0.23
CA ALA A 22 -7.11 21.82 0.31
C ALA A 22 -7.80 22.04 1.65
N ILE A 23 -7.12 22.76 2.53
CA ILE A 23 -7.63 23.28 3.79
C ILE A 23 -8.70 24.32 3.46
N LEU A 24 -9.93 24.11 3.89
CA LEU A 24 -10.92 25.18 4.00
C LEU A 24 -11.64 25.07 5.34
N SER A 25 -11.21 25.94 6.25
CA SER A 25 -11.90 26.26 7.51
C SER A 25 -13.23 26.97 7.18
N ALA A 26 -14.33 26.48 7.71
CA ALA A 26 -15.53 27.30 7.87
C ALA A 26 -16.20 26.93 9.19
N ALA A 27 -16.08 27.86 10.11
CA ALA A 27 -16.87 27.89 11.35
C ALA A 27 -18.29 28.35 11.02
N ALA A 28 -19.30 27.68 11.55
CA ALA A 28 -20.62 28.28 11.73
C ALA A 28 -21.32 27.65 12.96
N CYS A 29 -21.61 28.52 13.89
CA CYS A 29 -22.46 28.28 15.07
C CYS A 29 -23.94 28.17 14.70
N GLY A 30 -24.71 27.43 15.50
CA GLY A 30 -26.15 27.70 15.57
C GLY A 30 -27.04 26.56 16.10
N HIS A 31 -27.33 26.68 17.41
CA HIS A 31 -28.63 26.42 18.11
C HIS A 31 -29.48 25.15 17.82
N GLY A 32 -29.64 24.35 18.73
CA GLY A 32 -30.49 23.71 19.63
C GLY A 32 -31.99 23.62 19.36
N SER A 33 -32.56 22.41 19.53
CA SER A 33 -33.86 22.23 20.20
C SER A 33 -34.05 20.76 20.56
N SER A 34 -34.58 20.59 21.76
CA SER A 34 -34.94 19.38 22.49
C SER A 34 -36.17 18.68 21.93
N GLY A 35 -36.10 17.34 21.82
CA GLY A 35 -37.28 16.48 21.57
C GLY A 35 -37.11 15.13 22.26
N ARG A 36 -38.04 14.88 23.17
CA ARG A 36 -38.13 13.79 24.15
C ARG A 36 -38.54 12.47 23.47
N ALA A 37 -37.93 11.35 23.89
CA ALA A 37 -38.23 9.98 23.50
C ALA A 37 -39.59 9.46 23.98
N PRO A 38 -40.09 8.38 23.40
CA PRO A 38 -40.73 7.38 24.20
C PRO A 38 -39.97 6.02 24.18
N THR A 39 -39.94 5.45 25.37
CA THR A 39 -39.49 4.10 25.71
C THR A 39 -40.42 3.04 25.14
N ALA A 40 -39.86 1.99 24.52
CA ALA A 40 -40.47 0.67 24.47
C ALA A 40 -39.37 -0.38 24.68
N ALA A 41 -39.53 -1.14 25.72
CA ALA A 41 -38.74 -2.33 26.01
C ALA A 41 -39.21 -3.47 25.10
N ASP A 42 -38.28 -4.17 24.49
CA ASP A 42 -38.52 -5.54 24.06
C ASP A 42 -37.22 -6.35 24.18
N SER A 43 -37.41 -7.49 24.87
CA SER A 43 -36.35 -8.43 25.22
C SER A 43 -35.96 -9.27 24.01
N ALA A 44 -34.73 -9.17 23.57
CA ALA A 44 -34.14 -10.11 22.62
C ALA A 44 -32.94 -10.79 23.29
N THR A 45 -33.04 -12.10 23.42
CA THR A 45 -32.02 -13.02 23.89
C THR A 45 -30.71 -12.87 23.10
N GLY A 46 -29.67 -12.40 23.79
CA GLY A 46 -28.35 -12.20 23.23
C GLY A 46 -27.69 -13.53 22.89
N VAL A 47 -27.45 -13.73 21.60
CA VAL A 47 -26.38 -14.61 21.14
C VAL A 47 -25.09 -13.79 21.24
N ALA A 48 -24.20 -14.18 22.14
CA ALA A 48 -22.91 -13.53 22.30
C ALA A 48 -22.11 -13.66 20.99
N SER A 49 -21.85 -12.54 20.35
CA SER A 49 -20.86 -12.48 19.29
C SER A 49 -19.50 -12.91 19.87
N PRO A 50 -18.70 -13.69 19.14
CA PRO A 50 -17.38 -14.07 19.63
C PRO A 50 -16.57 -12.77 19.81
N THR A 51 -16.05 -12.60 21.01
CA THR A 51 -15.07 -11.54 21.32
C THR A 51 -13.90 -11.71 20.36
N PRO A 52 -13.52 -10.67 19.61
CA PRO A 52 -12.30 -10.74 18.81
C PRO A 52 -11.12 -11.04 19.74
N PRO A 53 -10.11 -11.82 19.28
CA PRO A 53 -8.93 -12.07 20.10
C PRO A 53 -8.36 -10.73 20.53
N ALA A 54 -7.93 -10.65 21.79
CA ALA A 54 -7.31 -9.46 22.34
C ALA A 54 -6.18 -9.03 21.39
N SER A 55 -6.36 -7.89 20.77
CA SER A 55 -5.32 -7.21 20.01
C SER A 55 -4.19 -6.92 21.01
N ASN A 56 -3.12 -7.71 20.97
CA ASN A 56 -1.83 -7.19 21.35
C ASN A 56 -1.58 -6.08 20.34
N ALA A 57 -1.84 -4.83 20.75
CA ALA A 57 -1.47 -3.70 19.93
C ALA A 57 0.04 -3.84 19.68
N PRO A 58 0.49 -3.98 18.42
CA PRO A 58 1.91 -4.13 18.17
C PRO A 58 2.62 -2.91 18.75
N ASP A 59 3.81 -3.16 19.31
CA ASP A 59 4.63 -2.10 19.85
C ASP A 59 4.83 -1.02 18.78
N VAL A 60 4.68 0.24 19.18
CA VAL A 60 4.96 1.39 18.33
C VAL A 60 6.24 2.02 18.87
N VAL A 61 7.28 2.03 18.05
CA VAL A 61 8.56 2.66 18.36
C VAL A 61 8.62 4.03 17.69
N ASP A 62 8.89 5.09 18.46
CA ASP A 62 9.12 6.40 17.84
C ASP A 62 10.49 6.35 17.12
N PRO A 63 10.53 6.58 15.80
CA PRO A 63 11.78 6.64 15.05
C PRO A 63 12.81 7.61 15.64
N ALA A 64 12.36 8.67 16.33
CA ALA A 64 13.22 9.66 16.96
C ALA A 64 13.99 9.12 18.19
N ASP A 65 13.56 8.01 18.76
CA ASP A 65 14.20 7.37 19.91
C ASP A 65 15.33 6.40 19.49
N LEU A 66 15.48 6.15 18.18
CA LEU A 66 16.49 5.23 17.63
C LEU A 66 17.76 5.95 17.18
N PRO A 67 18.90 5.23 17.08
CA PRO A 67 20.10 5.77 16.45
C PRO A 67 19.80 6.32 15.05
N SER A 68 20.36 7.48 14.72
CA SER A 68 20.18 8.08 13.41
C SER A 68 21.50 8.14 12.64
N TYR A 69 21.41 7.94 11.34
CA TYR A 69 22.53 7.94 10.40
C TYR A 69 22.35 9.05 9.36
N ASP A 70 23.46 9.66 8.96
CA ASP A 70 23.47 10.43 7.72
C ASP A 70 23.21 9.49 6.54
N TYR A 71 22.56 9.98 5.51
CA TYR A 71 22.29 9.22 4.29
C TYR A 71 22.43 10.10 3.05
N GLU A 72 22.66 9.47 1.92
CA GLU A 72 22.62 10.14 0.61
C GLU A 72 21.55 9.52 -0.30
N GLY A 73 20.91 10.37 -1.11
CA GLY A 73 19.96 9.94 -2.13
C GLY A 73 20.59 10.07 -3.52
N ARG A 74 20.50 9.00 -4.34
CA ARG A 74 20.98 9.00 -5.71
C ARG A 74 19.96 8.43 -6.67
N ASP A 75 19.93 8.94 -7.89
CA ASP A 75 19.07 8.39 -8.91
C ASP A 75 19.65 7.06 -9.41
N LEU A 76 18.79 6.05 -9.50
CA LEU A 76 19.17 4.71 -9.93
C LEU A 76 18.00 4.12 -10.74
N ALA A 77 18.16 4.03 -12.06
CA ALA A 77 17.14 3.46 -12.92
C ALA A 77 17.25 1.93 -12.99
N VAL A 78 16.11 1.26 -13.09
CA VAL A 78 16.03 -0.19 -13.35
C VAL A 78 15.35 -0.42 -14.69
N ILE A 79 15.81 -1.39 -15.44
CA ILE A 79 15.21 -1.77 -16.73
C ILE A 79 14.18 -2.89 -16.48
N SER A 80 12.93 -2.65 -16.86
CA SER A 80 11.88 -3.65 -16.92
C SER A 80 11.35 -3.77 -18.34
N GLN A 81 11.32 -4.98 -18.87
CA GLN A 81 10.84 -5.28 -20.23
C GLN A 81 11.41 -4.36 -21.34
N GLY A 82 12.69 -3.94 -21.20
CA GLY A 82 13.39 -3.07 -22.14
C GLY A 82 13.13 -1.57 -21.98
N GLU A 83 12.32 -1.15 -21.02
CA GLU A 83 12.05 0.26 -20.70
C GLU A 83 12.70 0.63 -19.35
N ALA A 84 13.27 1.84 -19.25
CA ALA A 84 13.88 2.34 -18.01
C ALA A 84 12.80 2.88 -17.08
N MET A 85 12.79 2.41 -15.84
CA MET A 85 12.01 2.96 -14.74
C MET A 85 12.89 3.91 -13.93
N ALA A 86 12.42 5.13 -13.71
CA ALA A 86 13.09 6.06 -12.83
C ALA A 86 13.00 5.56 -11.38
N GLY A 87 14.11 5.65 -10.65
CA GLY A 87 14.17 5.27 -9.25
C GLY A 87 15.17 6.13 -8.48
N ARG A 88 15.04 6.14 -7.16
CA ARG A 88 15.93 6.82 -6.25
C ARG A 88 16.25 5.93 -5.07
N LEU A 89 17.54 5.69 -4.88
CA LEU A 89 18.09 4.90 -3.79
C LEU A 89 18.63 5.84 -2.71
N TYR A 90 18.14 5.69 -1.48
CA TYR A 90 18.66 6.33 -0.29
C TYR A 90 19.53 5.33 0.46
N VAL A 91 20.78 5.69 0.71
CA VAL A 91 21.78 4.81 1.32
C VAL A 91 22.30 5.45 2.61
N PRO A 92 22.17 4.80 3.77
CA PRO A 92 22.77 5.30 5.00
C PRO A 92 24.29 5.27 4.94
N ALA A 93 24.94 6.17 5.68
CA ALA A 93 26.40 6.29 5.76
C ALA A 93 27.00 5.17 6.65
N ILE A 94 26.76 3.92 6.26
CA ILE A 94 27.23 2.69 6.91
C ILE A 94 28.17 1.97 5.96
N ALA A 95 29.29 1.46 6.46
CA ALA A 95 30.36 0.89 5.63
C ALA A 95 29.98 -0.50 5.06
N ASP A 96 29.27 -1.31 5.83
CA ASP A 96 28.85 -2.65 5.43
C ASP A 96 27.52 -2.60 4.66
N PRO A 97 27.25 -3.57 3.76
CA PRO A 97 25.96 -3.67 3.10
C PRO A 97 24.80 -3.79 4.09
N VAL A 98 23.78 -2.95 3.92
CA VAL A 98 22.61 -2.85 4.81
C VAL A 98 21.36 -3.49 4.19
N PRO A 99 20.35 -3.85 5.00
CA PRO A 99 19.07 -4.31 4.46
C PRO A 99 18.43 -3.27 3.55
N LEU A 100 17.57 -3.72 2.65
CA LEU A 100 16.85 -2.87 1.70
C LEU A 100 15.34 -2.94 1.94
N ILE A 101 14.69 -1.78 1.88
CA ILE A 101 13.25 -1.69 1.66
C ILE A 101 12.95 -1.11 0.27
N ILE A 102 12.09 -1.79 -0.49
CA ILE A 102 11.63 -1.34 -1.81
C ILE A 102 10.22 -0.78 -1.67
N CYS A 103 10.03 0.48 -2.05
CA CYS A 103 8.80 1.24 -1.86
C CYS A 103 7.97 1.30 -3.13
N SER A 104 6.77 0.71 -3.11
CA SER A 104 5.81 0.63 -4.22
C SER A 104 4.64 1.59 -3.99
N HIS A 105 4.50 2.59 -4.86
CA HIS A 105 3.43 3.58 -4.81
C HIS A 105 2.05 2.99 -5.16
N GLY A 106 0.98 3.73 -4.88
CA GLY A 106 -0.40 3.36 -5.22
C GLY A 106 -0.78 3.65 -6.67
N LEU A 107 -2.06 3.42 -6.99
CA LEU A 107 -2.63 3.68 -8.32
C LEU A 107 -2.34 5.12 -8.77
N VAL A 108 -1.78 5.26 -9.97
CA VAL A 108 -1.44 6.56 -10.59
C VAL A 108 -0.54 7.43 -9.69
N GLY A 109 0.32 6.78 -8.92
CA GLY A 109 1.27 7.43 -8.03
C GLY A 109 2.57 7.86 -8.71
N SER A 110 3.53 8.22 -7.89
CA SER A 110 4.84 8.72 -8.33
C SER A 110 5.96 8.19 -7.44
N ILE A 111 7.19 8.36 -7.90
CA ILE A 111 8.40 8.07 -7.14
C ILE A 111 8.46 8.82 -5.80
N HIS A 112 7.77 9.99 -5.70
CA HIS A 112 7.82 10.86 -4.52
C HIS A 112 6.82 10.52 -3.44
N ASP A 113 5.85 9.67 -3.71
CA ASP A 113 4.75 9.37 -2.77
C ASP A 113 5.25 8.73 -1.46
N LEU A 114 6.38 8.03 -1.53
CA LEU A 114 7.00 7.36 -0.39
C LEU A 114 8.38 7.92 0.00
N ASP A 115 8.78 9.09 -0.55
CA ASP A 115 10.06 9.73 -0.22
C ASP A 115 10.24 9.95 1.29
N SER A 116 9.21 10.40 2.00
CA SER A 116 9.28 10.62 3.46
C SER A 116 9.52 9.31 4.22
N VAL A 117 8.87 8.22 3.79
CA VAL A 117 9.07 6.88 4.37
C VAL A 117 10.50 6.43 4.12
N ALA A 118 10.95 6.51 2.86
CA ALA A 118 12.28 6.07 2.45
C ALA A 118 13.39 6.84 3.16
N GLN A 119 13.26 8.16 3.27
CA GLN A 119 14.25 9.02 3.96
C GLN A 119 14.30 8.73 5.46
N THR A 120 13.13 8.56 6.11
CA THR A 120 13.07 8.20 7.53
C THR A 120 13.78 6.87 7.77
N LEU A 121 13.50 5.84 6.97
CA LEU A 121 14.13 4.52 7.12
C LEU A 121 15.63 4.55 6.77
N ALA A 122 16.05 5.37 5.79
CA ALA A 122 17.47 5.57 5.52
C ALA A 122 18.20 6.23 6.71
N GLY A 123 17.54 7.20 7.36
CA GLY A 123 18.03 7.79 8.61
C GLY A 123 18.14 6.79 9.76
N LEU A 124 17.42 5.68 9.72
CA LEU A 124 17.48 4.59 10.71
C LEU A 124 18.47 3.47 10.34
N GLY A 125 19.18 3.60 9.22
CA GLY A 125 20.20 2.61 8.81
C GLY A 125 19.75 1.57 7.79
N LEU A 126 18.56 1.73 7.18
CA LEU A 126 18.01 0.83 6.17
C LEU A 126 18.11 1.47 4.77
N ALA A 127 18.78 0.85 3.80
CA ALA A 127 18.70 1.33 2.43
C ALA A 127 17.24 1.31 1.94
N SER A 128 16.82 2.35 1.21
CA SER A 128 15.43 2.50 0.79
C SER A 128 15.36 2.92 -0.67
N TYR A 129 14.56 2.22 -1.47
CA TYR A 129 14.44 2.48 -2.91
C TYR A 129 12.99 2.79 -3.28
N CYS A 130 12.77 4.00 -3.80
CA CYS A 130 11.52 4.42 -4.42
C CYS A 130 11.69 4.40 -5.93
N PHE A 131 10.65 3.98 -6.66
CA PHE A 131 10.66 3.96 -8.13
C PHE A 131 9.27 4.24 -8.69
N ALA A 132 9.22 4.63 -9.96
CA ALA A 132 7.97 4.78 -10.70
C ALA A 132 7.72 3.52 -11.52
N PHE A 133 6.58 2.88 -11.34
CA PHE A 133 6.12 1.80 -12.21
C PHE A 133 5.96 2.31 -13.65
N ARG A 134 6.30 1.50 -14.66
CA ARG A 134 6.09 1.85 -16.08
C ARG A 134 4.60 2.09 -16.32
N ASN A 135 4.29 3.23 -16.92
CA ASN A 135 2.91 3.66 -17.15
C ASN A 135 2.05 3.79 -15.85
N GLY A 136 2.63 3.63 -14.66
CA GLY A 136 1.95 3.63 -13.37
C GLY A 136 1.55 5.03 -12.87
N GLY A 137 1.95 6.09 -13.57
CA GLY A 137 1.63 7.47 -13.20
C GLY A 137 1.83 8.44 -14.35
N PRO A 138 1.45 9.71 -14.17
CA PRO A 138 1.44 10.72 -15.26
C PRO A 138 2.82 11.04 -15.81
N GLU A 139 3.87 10.84 -15.04
CA GLU A 139 5.25 11.07 -15.44
C GLU A 139 5.95 9.82 -15.99
N ALA A 140 5.30 8.67 -15.88
CA ALA A 140 5.87 7.36 -16.19
C ALA A 140 5.35 6.74 -17.49
N GLY A 141 4.51 7.45 -18.26
CA GLY A 141 4.03 7.01 -19.57
C GLY A 141 2.51 7.02 -19.74
N ASP A 142 2.00 6.08 -20.53
CA ASP A 142 0.58 5.95 -20.90
C ASP A 142 -0.13 5.02 -19.91
N THR A 143 -0.89 5.59 -18.98
CA THR A 143 -1.62 4.86 -17.94
C THR A 143 -2.67 3.86 -18.49
N THR A 144 -3.02 3.93 -19.78
CA THR A 144 -3.88 2.91 -20.40
C THR A 144 -3.17 1.57 -20.61
N ARG A 145 -1.85 1.54 -20.45
CA ARG A 145 -1.01 0.32 -20.54
C ARG A 145 -0.65 -0.26 -19.18
N MET A 146 -1.05 0.40 -18.09
CA MET A 146 -0.78 -0.02 -16.73
C MET A 146 -1.83 -1.05 -16.27
N SER A 147 -1.39 -2.04 -15.54
CA SER A 147 -2.22 -2.96 -14.76
C SER A 147 -1.45 -3.44 -13.52
N VAL A 148 -2.14 -4.06 -12.59
CA VAL A 148 -1.48 -4.67 -11.41
C VAL A 148 -0.40 -5.67 -11.84
N MET A 149 -0.64 -6.45 -12.90
CA MET A 149 0.33 -7.44 -13.37
C MET A 149 1.52 -6.83 -14.09
N THR A 150 1.36 -5.70 -14.78
CA THR A 150 2.52 -4.98 -15.34
C THR A 150 3.37 -4.37 -14.23
N GLU A 151 2.76 -3.90 -13.14
CA GLU A 151 3.49 -3.39 -11.97
C GLU A 151 4.16 -4.52 -11.17
N VAL A 152 3.55 -5.71 -11.09
CA VAL A 152 4.22 -6.90 -10.53
C VAL A 152 5.49 -7.22 -11.31
N ALA A 153 5.43 -7.24 -12.64
CA ALA A 153 6.63 -7.49 -13.48
C ALA A 153 7.72 -6.42 -13.29
N ASP A 154 7.31 -5.18 -13.02
CA ASP A 154 8.23 -4.08 -12.72
C ASP A 154 8.90 -4.25 -11.37
N LEU A 155 8.14 -4.61 -10.33
CA LEU A 155 8.68 -4.87 -9.00
C LEU A 155 9.60 -6.11 -8.99
N GLU A 156 9.24 -7.16 -9.72
CA GLU A 156 10.10 -8.34 -9.94
C GLU A 156 11.46 -7.93 -10.55
N ALA A 157 11.46 -7.01 -11.53
CA ALA A 157 12.70 -6.50 -12.13
C ALA A 157 13.54 -5.68 -11.11
N VAL A 158 12.91 -4.89 -10.24
CA VAL A 158 13.60 -4.14 -9.17
C VAL A 158 14.21 -5.11 -8.16
N VAL A 159 13.47 -6.11 -7.71
CA VAL A 159 13.96 -7.15 -6.78
C VAL A 159 15.17 -7.87 -7.39
N ALA A 160 15.07 -8.28 -8.65
CA ALA A 160 16.17 -8.96 -9.34
C ALA A 160 17.43 -8.08 -9.46
N ALA A 161 17.27 -6.79 -9.76
CA ALA A 161 18.36 -5.83 -9.82
C ALA A 161 19.04 -5.66 -8.46
N ALA A 162 18.27 -5.45 -7.38
CA ALA A 162 18.79 -5.31 -6.02
C ALA A 162 19.53 -6.59 -5.56
N ARG A 163 18.99 -7.77 -5.90
CA ARG A 163 19.61 -9.05 -5.57
C ARG A 163 20.91 -9.33 -6.32
N SER A 164 21.15 -8.67 -7.45
CA SER A 164 22.42 -8.79 -8.16
C SER A 164 23.60 -8.17 -7.42
N ALA A 165 23.35 -7.26 -6.47
CA ALA A 165 24.34 -6.50 -5.71
C ALA A 165 25.39 -5.79 -6.60
N ALA A 166 25.03 -5.42 -7.81
CA ALA A 166 25.89 -4.79 -8.82
C ALA A 166 25.26 -3.49 -9.36
N ASP A 167 26.01 -2.73 -10.11
CA ASP A 167 25.54 -1.57 -10.89
C ASP A 167 24.72 -0.56 -10.04
N GLY A 168 25.26 -0.17 -8.91
CA GLY A 168 24.66 0.81 -8.00
C GLY A 168 23.93 0.17 -6.80
N TRP A 169 23.93 -1.14 -6.66
CA TRP A 169 23.32 -1.85 -5.52
C TRP A 169 24.35 -2.40 -4.53
N GLU A 170 25.63 -2.00 -4.63
CA GLU A 170 26.75 -2.55 -3.83
C GLU A 170 26.60 -2.32 -2.32
N ALA A 171 25.85 -1.28 -1.93
CA ALA A 171 25.59 -0.95 -0.52
C ALA A 171 24.44 -1.77 0.11
N VAL A 172 23.78 -2.63 -0.67
CA VAL A 172 22.59 -3.39 -0.26
C VAL A 172 22.97 -4.85 0.05
N ASP A 173 22.47 -5.40 1.17
CA ASP A 173 22.50 -6.86 1.37
C ASP A 173 21.39 -7.53 0.53
N PRO A 174 21.76 -8.27 -0.53
CA PRO A 174 20.80 -8.86 -1.47
C PRO A 174 19.91 -9.96 -0.87
N ARG A 175 20.15 -10.35 0.39
CA ARG A 175 19.37 -11.39 1.09
C ARG A 175 18.41 -10.81 2.11
N ARG A 176 18.45 -9.49 2.34
CA ARG A 176 17.66 -8.80 3.36
C ARG A 176 16.80 -7.72 2.69
N ILE A 177 15.78 -8.18 1.93
CA ILE A 177 14.88 -7.30 1.16
C ILE A 177 13.47 -7.36 1.76
N VAL A 178 12.91 -6.19 2.07
CA VAL A 178 11.51 -6.01 2.49
C VAL A 178 10.78 -5.21 1.40
N LEU A 179 9.52 -5.54 1.13
CA LEU A 179 8.67 -4.73 0.26
C LEU A 179 7.72 -3.88 1.11
N GLN A 180 7.75 -2.57 0.85
CA GLN A 180 6.79 -1.59 1.38
C GLN A 180 5.82 -1.24 0.27
N GLY A 181 4.53 -1.47 0.47
CA GLY A 181 3.53 -1.09 -0.52
C GLY A 181 2.38 -0.29 0.07
N VAL A 182 1.92 0.73 -0.65
CA VAL A 182 0.74 1.50 -0.28
C VAL A 182 -0.39 1.28 -1.27
N SER A 183 -1.64 1.13 -0.80
CA SER A 183 -2.81 0.98 -1.68
C SER A 183 -2.59 -0.14 -2.73
N GLN A 184 -2.69 0.14 -4.04
CA GLN A 184 -2.39 -0.81 -5.11
C GLN A 184 -0.98 -1.40 -5.01
N GLY A 185 0.04 -0.59 -4.65
CA GLY A 185 1.41 -1.07 -4.43
C GLY A 185 1.50 -2.14 -3.34
N GLY A 186 0.57 -2.14 -2.37
CA GLY A 186 0.43 -3.21 -1.38
C GLY A 186 -0.04 -4.53 -2.00
N THR A 187 -0.99 -4.48 -2.94
CA THR A 187 -1.44 -5.65 -3.71
C THR A 187 -0.32 -6.18 -4.60
N VAL A 188 0.39 -5.29 -5.32
CA VAL A 188 1.56 -5.63 -6.15
C VAL A 188 2.65 -6.29 -5.32
N SER A 189 2.99 -5.72 -4.16
CA SER A 189 4.00 -6.28 -3.24
C SER A 189 3.60 -7.66 -2.73
N THR A 190 2.33 -7.87 -2.41
CA THR A 190 1.79 -9.17 -1.96
C THR A 190 1.95 -10.24 -3.04
N ILE A 191 1.56 -9.94 -4.28
CA ILE A 191 1.65 -10.88 -5.41
C ILE A 191 3.13 -11.20 -5.71
N THR A 192 3.99 -10.18 -5.73
CA THR A 192 5.43 -10.35 -5.97
C THR A 192 6.07 -11.22 -4.89
N ALA A 193 5.79 -10.97 -3.62
CA ALA A 193 6.32 -11.77 -2.51
C ALA A 193 5.85 -13.24 -2.56
N ALA A 194 4.59 -13.48 -2.94
CA ALA A 194 4.07 -14.84 -3.08
C ALA A 194 4.71 -15.62 -4.25
N ARG A 195 5.18 -14.92 -5.29
CA ARG A 195 5.91 -15.50 -6.42
C ARG A 195 7.38 -15.76 -6.09
N HIS A 196 7.96 -14.98 -5.18
CA HIS A 196 9.36 -15.00 -4.78
C HIS A 196 9.54 -15.13 -3.27
N PRO A 197 8.92 -16.11 -2.60
CA PRO A 197 8.85 -16.15 -1.14
C PRO A 197 10.22 -16.29 -0.45
N GLU A 198 11.20 -16.89 -1.12
CA GLU A 198 12.56 -17.04 -0.58
C GLU A 198 13.45 -15.80 -0.79
N GLU A 199 12.97 -14.82 -1.55
CA GLU A 199 13.73 -13.63 -1.91
C GLU A 199 13.34 -12.41 -1.07
N ILE A 200 12.15 -12.44 -0.47
CA ILE A 200 11.55 -11.35 0.27
C ILE A 200 11.44 -11.73 1.73
N ALA A 201 12.11 -10.97 2.58
CA ALA A 201 12.21 -11.24 4.02
C ALA A 201 10.98 -10.78 4.82
N GLY A 202 10.18 -9.85 4.27
CA GLY A 202 8.98 -9.35 4.92
C GLY A 202 8.19 -8.38 4.06
N LEU A 203 6.94 -8.12 4.46
CA LEU A 203 6.05 -7.14 3.84
C LEU A 203 5.62 -6.08 4.87
N ALA A 204 5.69 -4.82 4.51
CA ALA A 204 5.10 -3.72 5.25
C ALA A 204 4.06 -3.02 4.36
N LEU A 205 2.78 -3.24 4.63
CA LEU A 205 1.68 -2.84 3.75
C LEU A 205 0.82 -1.77 4.42
N TRP A 206 0.70 -0.60 3.81
CA TRP A 206 -0.16 0.46 4.31
C TRP A 206 -1.43 0.55 3.47
N TYR A 207 -2.59 0.44 4.11
CA TYR A 207 -3.93 0.49 3.48
C TYR A 207 -3.98 -0.22 2.12
N PRO A 208 -3.54 -1.51 2.04
CA PRO A 208 -3.44 -2.20 0.76
C PRO A 208 -4.81 -2.37 0.09
N ALA A 209 -4.85 -2.19 -1.24
CA ALA A 209 -6.07 -2.27 -2.02
C ALA A 209 -6.42 -3.71 -2.41
N PHE A 210 -6.69 -4.57 -1.44
CA PHE A 210 -7.07 -5.97 -1.69
C PHE A 210 -8.51 -6.13 -2.22
N SER A 211 -9.25 -5.02 -2.37
CA SER A 211 -10.61 -4.99 -2.90
C SER A 211 -10.70 -4.89 -4.42
N ILE A 212 -9.57 -4.76 -5.15
CA ILE A 212 -9.56 -4.44 -6.60
C ILE A 212 -10.49 -5.33 -7.42
N THR A 213 -10.45 -6.66 -7.21
CA THR A 213 -11.30 -7.61 -7.94
C THR A 213 -12.78 -7.40 -7.64
N GLU A 214 -13.13 -7.27 -6.36
CA GLU A 214 -14.51 -7.02 -5.94
C GLU A 214 -15.00 -5.64 -6.39
N ASP A 215 -14.13 -4.63 -6.42
CA ASP A 215 -14.45 -3.29 -6.90
C ASP A 215 -14.79 -3.31 -8.40
N LEU A 216 -14.07 -4.07 -9.21
CA LEU A 216 -14.40 -4.26 -10.63
C LEU A 216 -15.78 -4.91 -10.80
N HIS A 217 -16.11 -5.94 -10.02
CA HIS A 217 -17.41 -6.61 -10.05
C HIS A 217 -18.56 -5.75 -9.51
N HIS A 218 -18.28 -4.76 -8.65
CA HIS A 218 -19.27 -3.77 -8.23
C HIS A 218 -19.63 -2.77 -9.33
N VAL A 219 -18.70 -2.53 -10.28
CA VAL A 219 -18.92 -1.56 -11.39
C VAL A 219 -19.45 -2.23 -12.63
N PHE A 220 -18.95 -3.42 -12.96
CA PHE A 220 -19.26 -4.15 -14.19
C PHE A 220 -19.83 -5.52 -13.85
N THR A 221 -20.83 -6.01 -14.62
CA THR A 221 -21.42 -7.33 -14.40
C THR A 221 -20.70 -8.42 -15.20
N SER A 222 -19.90 -8.02 -16.18
CA SER A 222 -19.04 -8.92 -16.96
C SER A 222 -17.85 -8.16 -17.53
N LEU A 223 -16.79 -8.88 -17.82
CA LEU A 223 -15.60 -8.32 -18.45
C LEU A 223 -15.93 -7.69 -19.83
N ASP A 224 -16.93 -8.21 -20.54
CA ASP A 224 -17.35 -7.68 -21.86
C ASP A 224 -17.93 -6.25 -21.77
N GLU A 225 -18.46 -5.85 -20.61
CA GLU A 225 -18.96 -4.50 -20.37
C GLU A 225 -17.84 -3.48 -20.10
N VAL A 226 -16.64 -3.93 -19.75
CA VAL A 226 -15.50 -3.04 -19.49
C VAL A 226 -15.09 -2.36 -20.81
N PRO A 227 -15.14 -1.03 -20.91
CA PRO A 227 -14.72 -0.32 -22.12
C PRO A 227 -13.20 -0.40 -22.31
N GLN A 228 -12.72 -0.02 -23.52
CA GLN A 228 -11.29 -0.04 -23.84
C GLN A 228 -10.46 0.86 -22.90
N SER A 229 -11.07 1.92 -22.36
CA SER A 229 -10.50 2.73 -21.29
C SER A 229 -11.58 3.38 -20.43
N VAL A 230 -11.22 3.63 -19.17
CA VAL A 230 -12.05 4.34 -18.17
C VAL A 230 -11.25 5.52 -17.65
N THR A 231 -11.87 6.71 -17.61
CA THR A 231 -11.24 7.89 -17.00
C THR A 231 -11.57 7.95 -15.50
N LEU A 232 -10.53 7.98 -14.69
CA LEU A 232 -10.61 8.02 -13.25
C LEU A 232 -9.70 9.12 -12.71
N GLY A 233 -10.24 10.04 -11.89
CA GLY A 233 -9.44 11.11 -11.27
C GLY A 233 -8.66 11.99 -12.26
N GLY A 234 -9.05 12.01 -13.55
CA GLY A 234 -8.34 12.73 -14.61
C GLY A 234 -7.35 11.86 -15.40
N TYR A 235 -7.18 10.60 -15.03
CA TYR A 235 -6.31 9.64 -15.71
C TYR A 235 -7.13 8.58 -16.46
N SER A 236 -6.58 8.02 -17.52
CA SER A 236 -7.23 6.95 -18.28
C SER A 236 -6.59 5.62 -17.94
N LEU A 237 -7.38 4.68 -17.43
CA LEU A 237 -6.98 3.28 -17.24
C LEU A 237 -7.48 2.46 -18.43
N GLY A 238 -6.61 1.61 -18.97
CA GLY A 238 -6.97 0.70 -20.04
C GLY A 238 -7.75 -0.52 -19.55
N ARG A 239 -8.44 -1.17 -20.46
CA ARG A 239 -9.17 -2.42 -20.20
C ARG A 239 -8.27 -3.53 -19.62
N ILE A 240 -6.97 -3.53 -19.93
CA ILE A 240 -5.97 -4.46 -19.41
C ILE A 240 -5.98 -4.51 -17.87
N TYR A 241 -6.30 -3.39 -17.21
CA TYR A 241 -6.40 -3.33 -15.74
C TYR A 241 -7.48 -4.27 -15.22
N ALA A 242 -8.64 -4.28 -15.87
CA ALA A 242 -9.72 -5.19 -15.51
C ALA A 242 -9.44 -6.63 -15.99
N GLU A 243 -8.86 -6.82 -17.17
CA GLU A 243 -8.54 -8.13 -17.72
C GLU A 243 -7.61 -8.92 -16.80
N ASP A 244 -6.62 -8.26 -16.21
CA ASP A 244 -5.65 -8.89 -15.31
C ASP A 244 -6.23 -9.23 -13.92
N MET A 245 -7.20 -8.44 -13.45
CA MET A 245 -7.72 -8.55 -12.07
C MET A 245 -9.14 -9.12 -11.99
N TRP A 246 -9.81 -9.40 -13.10
CA TRP A 246 -11.22 -9.78 -13.11
C TRP A 246 -11.55 -10.98 -12.22
N ASP A 247 -10.78 -12.05 -12.38
CA ASP A 247 -10.94 -13.29 -11.60
C ASP A 247 -9.72 -13.56 -10.69
N TYR A 248 -8.91 -12.53 -10.40
CA TYR A 248 -7.68 -12.72 -9.64
C TYR A 248 -7.97 -12.84 -8.14
N ASP A 249 -7.50 -13.92 -7.52
CA ASP A 249 -7.61 -14.15 -6.08
C ASP A 249 -6.27 -13.86 -5.37
N VAL A 250 -6.09 -12.61 -4.93
CA VAL A 250 -4.91 -12.19 -4.16
C VAL A 250 -4.79 -12.91 -2.82
N TYR A 251 -5.89 -13.41 -2.25
CA TYR A 251 -5.86 -14.14 -0.99
C TYR A 251 -5.26 -15.55 -1.15
N ALA A 252 -5.38 -16.14 -2.36
CA ALA A 252 -4.65 -17.38 -2.67
C ALA A 252 -3.13 -17.16 -2.68
N ASP A 253 -2.65 -15.97 -3.06
CA ASP A 253 -1.24 -15.61 -2.98
C ASP A 253 -0.77 -15.47 -1.52
N MET A 254 -1.56 -14.79 -0.68
CA MET A 254 -1.23 -14.60 0.74
C MET A 254 -0.91 -15.92 1.45
N GLY A 255 -1.68 -16.97 1.18
CA GLY A 255 -1.46 -18.30 1.76
C GLY A 255 -0.13 -18.97 1.37
N ARG A 256 0.54 -18.48 0.33
CA ARG A 256 1.83 -19.01 -0.16
C ARG A 256 3.04 -18.23 0.34
N TYR A 257 2.86 -17.11 1.02
CA TYR A 257 3.95 -16.29 1.53
C TYR A 257 4.13 -16.53 3.03
N PRO A 258 5.21 -17.23 3.45
CA PRO A 258 5.39 -17.65 4.84
C PRO A 258 6.09 -16.64 5.74
N SER A 259 6.76 -15.61 5.17
CA SER A 259 7.53 -14.63 5.94
C SER A 259 6.60 -13.61 6.61
N PRO A 260 7.09 -12.88 7.64
CA PRO A 260 6.27 -11.93 8.40
C PRO A 260 5.67 -10.82 7.55
N VAL A 261 4.44 -10.42 7.88
CA VAL A 261 3.69 -9.34 7.23
C VAL A 261 3.15 -8.36 8.27
N LEU A 262 3.44 -7.07 8.08
CA LEU A 262 2.76 -5.99 8.75
C LEU A 262 1.72 -5.38 7.81
N ILE A 263 0.48 -5.23 8.28
CA ILE A 263 -0.53 -4.39 7.64
C ILE A 263 -0.87 -3.22 8.56
N VAL A 264 -0.83 -2.00 8.05
CA VAL A 264 -1.29 -0.78 8.75
C VAL A 264 -2.50 -0.23 8.03
N HIS A 265 -3.64 -0.07 8.71
CA HIS A 265 -4.87 0.35 8.06
C HIS A 265 -5.70 1.32 8.91
N GLY A 266 -6.27 2.33 8.25
CA GLY A 266 -7.18 3.27 8.88
C GLY A 266 -8.60 2.71 9.04
N THR A 267 -9.24 2.91 10.21
CA THR A 267 -10.58 2.35 10.46
C THR A 267 -11.70 3.07 9.70
N ALA A 268 -11.44 4.28 9.17
CA ALA A 268 -12.39 5.06 8.36
C ALA A 268 -12.03 5.09 6.88
N ASP A 269 -11.23 4.12 6.40
CA ASP A 269 -10.88 4.02 4.98
C ASP A 269 -12.12 3.61 4.16
N ALA A 270 -12.61 4.55 3.33
CA ALA A 270 -13.75 4.35 2.44
C ALA A 270 -13.35 3.94 1.03
N THR A 271 -12.04 3.97 0.72
CA THR A 271 -11.48 3.60 -0.59
C THR A 271 -11.17 2.12 -0.65
N ALA A 272 -10.39 1.64 0.32
CA ALA A 272 -10.10 0.23 0.51
C ALA A 272 -10.57 -0.16 1.92
N PRO A 273 -11.80 -0.66 2.11
CA PRO A 273 -12.34 -0.93 3.43
C PRO A 273 -11.45 -1.86 4.26
N ILE A 274 -11.23 -1.51 5.56
CA ILE A 274 -10.36 -2.25 6.48
C ILE A 274 -10.69 -3.75 6.57
N SER A 275 -11.95 -4.13 6.31
CA SER A 275 -12.39 -5.54 6.33
C SER A 275 -11.58 -6.45 5.39
N TYR A 276 -11.03 -5.90 4.30
CA TYR A 276 -10.13 -6.64 3.40
C TYR A 276 -8.79 -6.93 4.06
N SER A 277 -8.24 -6.00 4.83
CA SER A 277 -7.03 -6.20 5.63
C SER A 277 -7.27 -7.14 6.81
N GLU A 278 -8.43 -7.08 7.46
CA GLU A 278 -8.82 -8.04 8.48
C GLU A 278 -8.95 -9.47 7.93
N ARG A 279 -9.42 -9.63 6.69
CA ARG A 279 -9.41 -10.92 6.00
C ARG A 279 -7.98 -11.34 5.67
N ALA A 280 -7.12 -10.43 5.19
CA ALA A 280 -5.74 -10.70 4.83
C ALA A 280 -4.92 -11.24 6.01
N VAL A 281 -5.03 -10.62 7.18
CA VAL A 281 -4.33 -11.08 8.41
C VAL A 281 -4.72 -12.51 8.81
N ARG A 282 -5.96 -12.92 8.53
CA ARG A 282 -6.39 -14.31 8.77
C ARG A 282 -5.95 -15.29 7.68
N THR A 283 -5.47 -14.78 6.55
CA THR A 283 -5.09 -15.58 5.38
C THR A 283 -3.58 -15.79 5.29
N PHE A 284 -2.78 -14.76 5.59
CA PHE A 284 -1.33 -14.91 5.68
C PHE A 284 -0.96 -15.86 6.82
N PRO A 285 0.08 -16.70 6.67
CA PRO A 285 0.58 -17.58 7.73
C PRO A 285 1.11 -16.82 8.95
N ASP A 286 1.75 -15.66 8.75
CA ASP A 286 2.34 -14.81 9.80
C ASP A 286 2.08 -13.33 9.48
N ALA A 287 1.01 -12.77 10.02
CA ALA A 287 0.64 -11.38 9.78
C ALA A 287 0.06 -10.71 11.02
N GLU A 288 0.33 -9.41 11.13
CA GLU A 288 -0.26 -8.53 12.14
C GLU A 288 -0.94 -7.32 11.50
N LEU A 289 -1.95 -6.77 12.19
CA LEU A 289 -2.69 -5.59 11.77
C LEU A 289 -2.57 -4.49 12.82
N VAL A 290 -1.98 -3.37 12.41
CA VAL A 290 -2.03 -2.11 13.15
C VAL A 290 -3.19 -1.29 12.63
N THR A 291 -4.17 -1.00 13.48
CA THR A 291 -5.29 -0.13 13.13
C THR A 291 -5.03 1.30 13.58
N ILE A 292 -5.38 2.27 12.72
CA ILE A 292 -5.33 3.69 13.06
C ILE A 292 -6.75 4.23 13.08
N ASP A 293 -7.24 4.52 14.29
CA ASP A 293 -8.63 4.91 14.48
C ASP A 293 -8.94 6.26 13.81
N GLY A 294 -10.04 6.29 13.05
CA GLY A 294 -10.51 7.46 12.32
C GLY A 294 -9.67 7.85 11.08
N ALA A 295 -8.55 7.16 10.79
CA ALA A 295 -7.77 7.43 9.59
C ALA A 295 -8.48 6.88 8.33
N GLY A 296 -8.40 7.64 7.23
CA GLY A 296 -8.89 7.26 5.90
C GLY A 296 -7.81 6.62 5.04
N HIS A 297 -8.02 6.65 3.71
CA HIS A 297 -7.05 6.19 2.72
C HIS A 297 -5.91 7.20 2.57
N GLY A 298 -4.70 6.78 2.92
CA GLY A 298 -3.53 7.65 3.03
C GLY A 298 -3.31 8.17 4.45
N PHE A 299 -2.04 8.30 4.84
CA PHE A 299 -1.66 8.73 6.18
C PHE A 299 -0.92 10.07 6.15
N SER A 300 -1.26 10.95 7.11
CA SER A 300 -0.58 12.21 7.36
C SER A 300 -0.66 12.57 8.85
N GLY A 301 0.24 13.45 9.32
CA GLY A 301 0.28 13.86 10.73
C GLY A 301 0.36 12.66 11.67
N GLN A 302 -0.45 12.61 12.70
CA GLN A 302 -0.43 11.55 13.71
C GLN A 302 -0.69 10.14 13.14
N ALA A 303 -1.47 10.02 12.05
CA ALA A 303 -1.68 8.74 11.39
C ALA A 303 -0.39 8.25 10.72
N TRP A 304 0.36 9.15 10.10
CA TRP A 304 1.66 8.86 9.53
C TRP A 304 2.69 8.46 10.61
N ASP A 305 2.76 9.24 11.70
CA ASP A 305 3.68 8.95 12.83
C ASP A 305 3.41 7.55 13.38
N ARG A 306 2.12 7.20 13.54
CA ARG A 306 1.72 5.89 14.05
C ARG A 306 2.02 4.76 13.07
N ALA A 307 1.83 4.99 11.76
CA ALA A 307 2.16 4.02 10.73
C ALA A 307 3.68 3.78 10.65
N MET A 308 4.48 4.85 10.71
CA MET A 308 5.94 4.75 10.76
C MET A 308 6.41 4.04 12.02
N GLY A 309 5.86 4.38 13.18
CA GLY A 309 6.23 3.74 14.44
C GLY A 309 5.93 2.23 14.45
N GLY A 310 4.78 1.82 13.90
CA GLY A 310 4.45 0.40 13.72
C GLY A 310 5.38 -0.30 12.71
N THR A 311 5.71 0.38 11.61
CA THR A 311 6.65 -0.13 10.61
C THR A 311 8.06 -0.28 11.19
N THR A 312 8.52 0.69 11.97
CA THR A 312 9.83 0.65 12.64
C THR A 312 9.91 -0.52 13.61
N ALA A 313 8.93 -0.68 14.49
CA ALA A 313 8.86 -1.80 15.44
C ALA A 313 8.84 -3.17 14.73
N TYR A 314 8.10 -3.25 13.63
CA TYR A 314 8.07 -4.44 12.77
C TYR A 314 9.44 -4.76 12.19
N LEU A 315 10.13 -3.76 11.61
CA LEU A 315 11.45 -3.94 10.99
C LEU A 315 12.52 -4.35 12.02
N GLN A 316 12.47 -3.83 13.26
CA GLN A 316 13.32 -4.30 14.35
C GLN A 316 13.03 -5.76 14.70
N ARG A 317 11.77 -6.11 14.89
CA ARG A 317 11.36 -7.49 15.24
C ARG A 317 11.82 -8.52 14.22
N ILE A 318 11.81 -8.20 12.92
CA ILE A 318 12.29 -9.11 11.86
C ILE A 318 13.81 -8.97 11.58
N GLY A 319 14.53 -8.20 12.38
CA GLY A 319 15.97 -8.03 12.30
C GLY A 319 16.47 -7.21 11.11
N MET A 320 15.61 -6.32 10.56
CA MET A 320 15.99 -5.41 9.48
C MET A 320 16.57 -4.09 9.98
N LEU A 321 16.19 -3.66 11.18
CA LEU A 321 16.79 -2.56 11.92
C LEU A 321 17.41 -3.08 13.21
N ASP A 322 18.46 -2.43 13.67
CA ASP A 322 19.04 -2.67 14.98
C ASP A 322 18.16 -2.05 16.08
N ASP A 323 18.27 -2.57 17.33
CA ASP A 323 17.54 -2.08 18.50
C ASP A 323 18.07 -0.71 18.97
#